data_5cbc3566ae0450012a364d76db88a5ce
#
_entry.id   5cbc3566ae0450012a364d76db88a5ce
#
_cell.length_a   1.000
_cell.length_b   1.000
_cell.length_c   1.000
_cell.angle_alpha   90.00
_cell.angle_beta   90.00
_cell.angle_gamma   90.00
#
_symmetry.space_group_name_H-M   'P 1'
#
loop_
_entity.id
_entity.type
_entity.pdbx_description
1 polymer ?
#
loop_
_entity_poly.entity_id
_entity_poly.type
_entity_poly.pdbx_seq_one_letter_code
_entity_poly.pdbx_strand_id
1 'polypeptide(L)'
;MRVAVAAAALLVKTAALSMAARGLPLQPSGKVVILGGGLQGCASAYYLKQRGFEDVTIVERTSVAAAASGKGGGFLARGWGSGPTRALHEVSFDLHAELAKTLNLKTYRKIKTLSVTGELQCMNQIVAACRLTD
;
A
#
# COMPACT_ATOMS: atom_id res chain seq x y z
N MET A 1 16.20 -0.04 4.32
CA MET A 1 15.01 -0.68 4.94
C MET A 1 15.36 -2.09 5.32
N ARG A 2 15.24 -2.48 6.58
CA ARG A 2 15.46 -3.85 7.03
C ARG A 2 14.09 -4.52 7.20
N VAL A 3 13.89 -5.65 6.56
CA VAL A 3 12.72 -6.51 6.78
C VAL A 3 13.18 -7.65 7.68
N ALA A 4 12.69 -7.68 8.89
CA ALA A 4 12.96 -8.78 9.80
C ALA A 4 11.73 -9.69 9.85
N VAL A 5 11.92 -10.95 9.47
CA VAL A 5 10.92 -12.02 9.69
C VAL A 5 11.20 -12.57 11.08
N ALA A 6 10.40 -12.16 12.04
CA ALA A 6 10.55 -12.64 13.40
C ALA A 6 9.28 -13.36 13.83
N ALA A 7 9.40 -14.64 14.14
CA ALA A 7 8.46 -15.37 15.00
C ALA A 7 8.72 -14.92 16.46
N ALA A 8 8.48 -13.66 16.77
CA ALA A 8 8.62 -13.14 18.12
C ALA A 8 7.25 -13.03 18.74
N ALA A 9 7.04 -13.75 19.83
CA ALA A 9 5.93 -13.55 20.74
C ALA A 9 5.90 -12.06 21.16
N LEU A 10 4.81 -11.40 20.82
CA LEU A 10 4.60 -9.99 20.95
C LEU A 10 4.43 -9.61 22.43
N LEU A 11 5.48 -9.17 23.07
CA LEU A 11 5.39 -8.34 24.27
C LEU A 11 5.60 -6.88 23.84
N VAL A 12 4.66 -6.35 23.06
CA VAL A 12 4.54 -4.90 22.88
C VAL A 12 3.96 -4.37 24.19
N LYS A 13 4.80 -3.80 25.02
CA LYS A 13 4.35 -3.09 26.22
C LYS A 13 3.35 -2.02 25.79
N THR A 14 2.18 -2.03 26.39
CA THR A 14 1.06 -1.09 26.20
C THR A 14 1.45 0.39 26.22
N ALA A 15 2.62 0.73 26.72
CA ALA A 15 3.19 2.08 26.72
C ALA A 15 3.41 2.66 25.30
N ALA A 16 3.77 1.84 24.30
CA ALA A 16 4.00 2.34 22.94
C ALA A 16 2.68 2.73 22.25
N LEU A 17 1.61 1.99 22.50
CA LEU A 17 0.28 2.30 21.98
C LEU A 17 -0.29 3.59 22.61
N SER A 18 -0.01 3.81 23.89
CA SER A 18 -0.44 5.01 24.62
C SER A 18 0.24 6.30 24.12
N MET A 19 1.48 6.23 23.64
CA MET A 19 2.18 7.40 23.07
C MET A 19 1.66 7.75 21.67
N ALA A 20 1.30 6.79 20.86
CA ALA A 20 0.69 7.03 19.54
C ALA A 20 -0.68 7.73 19.65
N ALA A 21 -1.44 7.44 20.70
CA ALA A 21 -2.73 8.07 20.98
C ALA A 21 -2.64 9.54 21.43
N ARG A 22 -1.46 10.03 21.80
CA ARG A 22 -1.26 11.41 22.29
C ARG A 22 -0.89 12.43 21.21
N GLY A 23 -0.92 12.04 19.93
CA GLY A 23 -0.73 12.98 18.84
C GLY A 23 0.62 13.71 18.83
N LEU A 24 1.65 13.17 19.46
CA LEU A 24 3.00 13.73 19.36
C LEU A 24 3.49 13.61 17.92
N PRO A 25 3.97 14.70 17.29
CA PRO A 25 4.50 14.63 15.94
C PRO A 25 5.68 13.65 15.90
N LEU A 26 5.63 12.70 14.98
CA LEU A 26 6.74 11.79 14.74
C LEU A 26 7.97 12.61 14.30
N GLN A 27 9.07 12.45 14.99
CA GLN A 27 10.33 13.09 14.62
C GLN A 27 11.09 12.20 13.64
N PRO A 28 11.71 12.75 12.57
CA PRO A 28 12.48 11.98 11.61
C PRO A 28 13.62 11.15 12.21
N SER A 29 14.19 11.60 13.33
CA SER A 29 15.20 10.88 14.11
C SER A 29 14.64 9.75 14.97
N GLY A 30 13.31 9.64 15.07
CA GLY A 30 12.65 8.59 15.85
C GLY A 30 12.70 7.24 15.17
N LYS A 31 12.75 6.18 15.99
CA LYS A 31 12.62 4.80 15.52
C LYS A 31 11.15 4.48 15.27
N VAL A 32 10.85 4.01 14.05
CA VAL A 32 9.50 3.58 13.64
C VAL A 32 9.51 2.09 13.38
N VAL A 33 8.61 1.36 14.04
CA VAL A 33 8.37 -0.06 13.81
C VAL A 33 6.98 -0.25 13.24
N ILE A 34 6.90 -0.88 12.08
CA ILE A 34 5.65 -1.16 11.37
C ILE A 34 5.37 -2.66 11.48
N LEU A 35 4.21 -3.01 11.98
CA LEU A 35 3.78 -4.38 12.13
C LEU A 35 2.97 -4.80 10.90
N GLY A 36 3.53 -5.72 10.12
CA GLY A 36 2.93 -6.26 8.90
C GLY A 36 3.59 -5.74 7.62
N GLY A 37 4.00 -6.66 6.76
CA GLY A 37 4.64 -6.42 5.46
C GLY A 37 3.65 -6.48 4.28
N GLY A 38 2.38 -6.17 4.51
CA GLY A 38 1.40 -6.01 3.45
C GLY A 38 1.50 -4.66 2.73
N LEU A 39 0.60 -4.39 1.79
CA LEU A 39 0.57 -3.15 1.01
C LEU A 39 0.63 -1.89 1.89
N GLN A 40 -0.17 -1.84 2.94
CA GLN A 40 -0.25 -0.69 3.85
C GLN A 40 1.06 -0.47 4.61
N GLY A 41 1.64 -1.54 5.16
CA GLY A 41 2.91 -1.46 5.90
C GLY A 41 4.06 -1.05 5.00
N CYS A 42 4.17 -1.63 3.82
CA CYS A 42 5.21 -1.28 2.84
C CYS A 42 5.05 0.16 2.35
N ALA A 43 3.84 0.61 2.03
CA ALA A 43 3.58 1.99 1.62
C ALA A 43 3.91 2.97 2.74
N SER A 44 3.51 2.69 3.98
CA SER A 44 3.84 3.52 5.13
C SER A 44 5.35 3.66 5.32
N ALA A 45 6.10 2.55 5.24
CA ALA A 45 7.55 2.56 5.33
C ALA A 45 8.19 3.38 4.20
N TYR A 46 7.71 3.21 2.98
CA TYR A 46 8.21 3.94 1.82
C TYR A 46 8.05 5.45 2.01
N TYR A 47 6.83 5.92 2.34
CA TYR A 47 6.58 7.34 2.49
C TYR A 47 7.25 7.95 3.73
N LEU A 48 7.43 7.19 4.81
CA LEU A 48 8.23 7.64 5.95
C LEU A 48 9.70 7.85 5.54
N LYS A 49 10.28 6.93 4.78
CA LYS A 49 11.63 7.09 4.23
C LYS A 49 11.75 8.31 3.33
N GLN A 50 10.76 8.57 2.47
CA GLN A 50 10.70 9.76 1.63
C GLN A 50 10.62 11.07 2.44
N ARG A 51 10.06 11.01 3.65
CA ARG A 51 9.97 12.14 4.60
C ARG A 51 11.18 12.27 5.52
N GLY A 52 12.26 11.53 5.27
CA GLY A 52 13.51 11.65 6.01
C GLY A 52 13.61 10.77 7.26
N PHE A 53 12.67 9.87 7.53
CA PHE A 53 12.82 8.93 8.64
C PHE A 53 13.90 7.90 8.34
N GLU A 54 14.96 7.86 9.16
CA GLU A 54 16.11 7.00 8.92
C GLU A 54 15.93 5.59 9.47
N ASP A 55 15.36 5.45 10.66
CA ASP A 55 15.17 4.15 11.32
C ASP A 55 13.71 3.66 11.18
N VAL A 56 13.41 3.07 10.02
CA VAL A 56 12.10 2.45 9.75
C VAL A 56 12.29 0.96 9.56
N THR A 57 11.66 0.17 10.44
CA THR A 57 11.71 -1.29 10.43
C THR A 57 10.32 -1.86 10.20
N ILE A 58 10.19 -2.80 9.25
CA ILE A 58 8.98 -3.60 9.07
C ILE A 58 9.19 -4.96 9.73
N VAL A 59 8.25 -5.35 10.58
CA VAL A 59 8.20 -6.68 11.19
C VAL A 59 7.05 -7.45 10.57
N GLU A 60 7.37 -8.54 9.88
CA GLU A 60 6.40 -9.41 9.22
C GLU A 60 6.49 -10.83 9.79
N ARG A 61 5.35 -11.46 9.97
CA ARG A 61 5.26 -12.77 10.61
C ARG A 61 5.71 -13.92 9.69
N THR A 62 5.41 -13.83 8.41
CA THR A 62 5.66 -14.89 7.41
C THR A 62 6.58 -14.42 6.30
N SER A 63 6.01 -13.70 5.34
CA SER A 63 6.73 -13.08 4.23
C SER A 63 5.98 -11.84 3.75
N VAL A 64 6.67 -10.98 3.02
CA VAL A 64 6.06 -9.77 2.46
C VAL A 64 4.89 -10.16 1.55
N ALA A 65 3.76 -9.49 1.74
CA ALA A 65 2.52 -9.72 0.99
C ALA A 65 1.91 -11.14 1.10
N ALA A 66 2.27 -11.93 2.08
CA ALA A 66 1.78 -13.32 2.24
C ALA A 66 0.25 -13.46 2.40
N ALA A 67 -0.41 -12.42 2.90
CA ALA A 67 -1.85 -12.39 3.16
C ALA A 67 -2.63 -11.71 2.01
N ALA A 68 -3.63 -10.92 2.33
CA ALA A 68 -4.55 -10.30 1.38
C ALA A 68 -3.85 -9.50 0.26
N SER A 69 -2.75 -8.81 0.57
CA SER A 69 -2.04 -7.98 -0.41
C SER A 69 -1.46 -8.77 -1.58
N GLY A 70 -0.98 -9.99 -1.34
CA GLY A 70 -0.45 -10.85 -2.41
C GLY A 70 -1.51 -11.72 -3.09
N LYS A 71 -2.74 -11.72 -2.57
CA LYS A 71 -3.87 -12.52 -3.11
C LYS A 71 -4.88 -11.65 -3.85
N GLY A 72 -4.59 -10.37 -4.04
CA GLY A 72 -5.45 -9.45 -4.79
C GLY A 72 -5.47 -9.78 -6.28
N GLY A 73 -6.52 -9.35 -6.99
CA GLY A 73 -6.69 -9.57 -8.42
C GLY A 73 -5.65 -8.85 -9.30
N GLY A 74 -4.83 -7.99 -8.72
CA GLY A 74 -3.70 -7.34 -9.39
C GLY A 74 -4.10 -6.26 -10.39
N PHE A 75 -5.31 -5.71 -10.31
CA PHE A 75 -5.72 -4.59 -11.14
C PHE A 75 -6.34 -3.45 -10.35
N LEU A 76 -6.20 -2.24 -10.91
CA LEU A 76 -6.72 -1.00 -10.37
C LEU A 76 -7.67 -0.40 -11.40
N ALA A 77 -8.79 0.13 -10.95
CA ALA A 77 -9.78 0.75 -11.81
C ALA A 77 -10.06 2.19 -11.38
N ARG A 78 -10.00 3.12 -12.34
CA ARG A 78 -10.41 4.49 -12.11
C ARG A 78 -11.92 4.61 -12.28
N GLY A 79 -12.58 5.33 -11.39
CA GLY A 79 -14.01 5.64 -11.53
C GLY A 79 -14.98 4.57 -11.01
N TRP A 80 -14.49 3.45 -10.47
CA TRP A 80 -15.36 2.44 -9.83
C TRP A 80 -15.75 2.79 -8.38
N GLY A 81 -15.04 3.76 -7.79
CA GLY A 81 -15.35 4.25 -6.45
C GLY A 81 -16.59 5.14 -6.45
N SER A 82 -17.36 5.05 -5.38
CA SER A 82 -18.54 5.87 -5.14
C SER A 82 -18.58 6.38 -3.70
N GLY A 83 -19.45 7.33 -3.41
CA GLY A 83 -19.63 7.88 -2.07
C GLY A 83 -18.43 8.69 -1.57
N PRO A 84 -18.23 8.78 -0.24
CA PRO A 84 -17.22 9.65 0.39
C PRO A 84 -15.77 9.30 0.02
N THR A 85 -15.50 8.05 -0.37
CA THR A 85 -14.15 7.57 -0.70
C THR A 85 -13.75 7.81 -2.15
N ARG A 86 -14.63 8.36 -2.99
CA ARG A 86 -14.37 8.56 -4.43
C ARG A 86 -13.09 9.37 -4.69
N ALA A 87 -12.94 10.51 -4.01
CA ALA A 87 -11.76 11.37 -4.20
C ALA A 87 -10.46 10.65 -3.82
N LEU A 88 -10.48 9.88 -2.73
CA LEU A 88 -9.32 9.08 -2.31
C LEU A 88 -8.99 7.99 -3.34
N HIS A 89 -10.02 7.37 -3.91
CA HIS A 89 -9.86 6.34 -4.95
C HIS A 89 -9.17 6.90 -6.20
N GLU A 90 -9.59 8.07 -6.69
CA GLU A 90 -9.01 8.72 -7.86
C GLU A 90 -7.55 9.11 -7.63
N VAL A 91 -7.25 9.75 -6.49
CA VAL A 91 -5.87 10.09 -6.10
C VAL A 91 -4.99 8.84 -5.97
N SER A 92 -5.50 7.78 -5.35
CA SER A 92 -4.76 6.53 -5.21
C SER A 92 -4.44 5.88 -6.55
N PHE A 93 -5.37 5.94 -7.50
CA PHE A 93 -5.13 5.40 -8.84
C PHE A 93 -3.99 6.14 -9.55
N ASP A 94 -3.97 7.47 -9.48
CA ASP A 94 -2.92 8.28 -10.10
C ASP A 94 -1.55 8.06 -9.42
N LEU A 95 -1.53 7.99 -8.08
CA LEU A 95 -0.31 7.67 -7.32
C LEU A 95 0.29 6.31 -7.67
N HIS A 96 -0.51 5.30 -7.99
CA HIS A 96 0.01 4.00 -8.44
C HIS A 96 0.77 4.12 -9.77
N ALA A 97 0.30 4.97 -10.69
CA ALA A 97 1.01 5.22 -11.95
C ALA A 97 2.35 5.93 -11.72
N GLU A 98 2.41 6.87 -10.78
CA GLU A 98 3.64 7.56 -10.39
C GLU A 98 4.62 6.60 -9.70
N LEU A 99 4.15 5.80 -8.75
CA LEU A 99 4.96 4.79 -8.07
C LEU A 99 5.52 3.75 -9.04
N ALA A 100 4.72 3.33 -10.01
CA ALA A 100 5.17 2.39 -11.02
C ALA A 100 6.36 2.93 -11.83
N LYS A 101 6.39 4.22 -12.15
CA LYS A 101 7.53 4.89 -12.79
C LYS A 101 8.72 4.99 -11.84
N THR A 102 8.49 5.50 -10.63
CA THR A 102 9.54 5.74 -9.64
C THR A 102 10.25 4.45 -9.23
N LEU A 103 9.49 3.38 -9.07
CA LEU A 103 10.00 2.05 -8.68
C LEU A 103 10.36 1.17 -9.88
N ASN A 104 10.22 1.69 -11.12
CA ASN A 104 10.51 0.97 -12.36
C ASN A 104 9.80 -0.38 -12.47
N LEU A 105 8.51 -0.42 -12.14
CA LEU A 105 7.71 -1.64 -12.16
C LEU A 105 7.40 -2.07 -13.60
N LYS A 106 8.08 -3.08 -14.10
CA LYS A 106 7.93 -3.58 -15.48
C LYS A 106 6.57 -4.24 -15.74
N THR A 107 5.93 -4.73 -14.70
CA THR A 107 4.63 -5.42 -14.80
C THR A 107 3.43 -4.47 -14.79
N TYR A 108 3.64 -3.20 -14.47
CA TYR A 108 2.57 -2.20 -14.50
C TYR A 108 2.23 -1.81 -15.93
N ARG A 109 0.97 -1.97 -16.31
CA ARG A 109 0.48 -1.60 -17.64
C ARG A 109 -0.95 -1.08 -17.57
N LYS A 110 -1.30 -0.17 -18.47
CA LYS A 110 -2.68 0.26 -18.68
C LYS A 110 -3.39 -0.73 -19.59
N ILE A 111 -4.58 -1.14 -19.21
CA ILE A 111 -5.45 -2.01 -20.01
C ILE A 111 -6.80 -1.32 -20.20
N LYS A 112 -7.42 -1.58 -21.35
CA LYS A 112 -8.80 -1.15 -21.61
C LYS A 112 -9.75 -2.20 -21.02
N THR A 113 -10.78 -1.75 -20.34
CA THR A 113 -11.77 -2.64 -19.72
C THR A 113 -13.15 -2.28 -20.24
N LEU A 114 -13.91 -3.30 -20.61
CA LEU A 114 -15.32 -3.18 -20.95
C LEU A 114 -16.14 -3.50 -19.71
N SER A 115 -16.99 -2.55 -19.31
CA SER A 115 -18.02 -2.82 -18.30
C SER A 115 -19.31 -3.17 -19.02
N VAL A 116 -19.83 -4.36 -18.75
CA VAL A 116 -21.10 -4.81 -19.31
C VAL A 116 -22.14 -4.75 -18.21
N THR A 117 -22.99 -3.74 -18.25
CA THR A 117 -24.25 -3.68 -17.50
C THR A 117 -25.37 -4.08 -18.46
N GLY A 118 -26.52 -4.55 -18.00
CA GLY A 118 -27.60 -5.08 -18.85
C GLY A 118 -28.09 -4.16 -19.99
N GLU A 119 -27.64 -2.91 -20.01
CA GLU A 119 -27.64 -2.03 -21.18
C GLU A 119 -26.18 -1.83 -21.61
N LEU A 120 -25.88 -2.12 -22.88
CA LEU A 120 -24.55 -2.00 -23.48
C LEU A 120 -24.07 -0.53 -23.48
N GLN A 121 -23.60 -0.05 -22.35
CA GLN A 121 -22.84 1.20 -22.29
C GLN A 121 -21.35 0.88 -22.34
N CYS A 122 -20.74 1.20 -23.47
CA CYS A 122 -19.31 1.11 -23.67
C CYS A 122 -18.64 2.24 -22.89
N MET A 123 -18.27 2.00 -21.63
CA MET A 123 -17.46 2.93 -20.86
C MET A 123 -15.97 2.64 -21.15
N ASN A 124 -15.29 3.60 -21.77
CA ASN A 124 -13.83 3.60 -21.90
C ASN A 124 -13.19 3.84 -20.52
N GLN A 125 -13.16 2.81 -19.69
CA GLN A 125 -12.47 2.88 -18.39
C GLN A 125 -11.02 2.44 -18.55
N ILE A 126 -10.11 3.26 -18.02
CA ILE A 126 -8.70 2.92 -17.96
C ILE A 126 -8.47 2.09 -16.70
N VAL A 127 -8.09 0.86 -16.88
CA VAL A 127 -7.67 -0.04 -15.81
C VAL A 127 -6.17 -0.26 -15.89
N ALA A 128 -5.50 -0.19 -14.78
CA ALA A 128 -4.09 -0.53 -14.68
C ALA A 128 -3.93 -1.88 -13.98
N ALA A 129 -3.15 -2.76 -14.56
CA ALA A 129 -2.85 -4.07 -13.99
C ALA A 129 -1.39 -4.13 -13.57
N CYS A 130 -1.15 -4.67 -12.38
CA CYS A 130 0.16 -5.06 -11.89
C CYS A 130 0.11 -6.55 -11.55
N ARG A 131 0.91 -7.35 -12.24
CA ARG A 131 1.09 -8.77 -11.91
C ARG A 131 2.41 -8.90 -11.14
N LEU A 132 2.35 -9.50 -9.97
CA LEU A 132 3.55 -9.99 -9.29
C LEU A 132 4.02 -11.22 -10.09
N THR A 133 5.21 -11.15 -10.64
CA THR A 133 5.90 -12.34 -11.18
C THR A 133 6.77 -12.90 -10.07
N ASP A 134 6.73 -14.22 -9.90
CA ASP A 134 7.61 -14.98 -9.00
C ASP A 134 9.08 -14.79 -9.38
#